data_af0ac558e151a56097bbeb912cfa228d
#
_entry.id   af0ac558e151a56097bbeb912cfa228d
#
_cell.length_a   1.000
_cell.length_b   1.000
_cell.length_c   1.000
_cell.angle_alpha   90.00
_cell.angle_beta   90.00
_cell.angle_gamma   90.00
#
_symmetry.space_group_name_H-M   'P 1'
#
loop_
_entity.id
_entity.type
_entity.pdbx_description
1 polymer ?
#
loop_
_entity_poly.entity_id
_entity_poly.type
_entity_poly.pdbx_seq_one_letter_code
_entity_poly.pdbx_strand_id
1 'polypeptide(L)'
;MISRRLVLLGLVPVLALCPTARPDEKVLYEKKSPYNTIVVKEDDRGLRTLLFERNGVRQSVVKVGDPDHLELPYTRTMLVGLALVEQPKRMLIVGLGGGTIPQFLYKHYPKTTIDAVDIDPDVVDVAKKFFGFREDATLHAHVDDGRRFIESCREPYDIIFLDAFGAEDIPYHLATQEFLKAVRQALSPGGVVVGNVWSRSSNPLYDSMVRTYQSVFDELYILDVEGAGNKILIALPRKQRIQRSDWGQRARTISKDKHFRFDMGDLVTYGFRHEEKMQFHGSVLTDKKTATRPGTPDIVVPK
;
A
#
# COMPACT_ATOMS: atom_id res chain seq x y z
N MET A 1 39.48 70.53 -2.61
CA MET A 1 39.86 69.11 -2.31
C MET A 1 38.58 68.24 -2.35
N ILE A 2 38.34 67.59 -3.48
CA ILE A 2 37.13 66.77 -3.71
C ILE A 2 37.55 65.31 -3.66
N SER A 3 37.07 64.59 -2.59
CA SER A 3 37.35 63.18 -2.37
C SER A 3 36.40 62.30 -3.21
N ARG A 4 36.94 61.59 -4.21
CA ARG A 4 36.21 60.55 -4.98
C ARG A 4 36.11 59.27 -4.17
N ARG A 5 34.92 58.88 -3.74
CA ARG A 5 34.63 57.54 -3.19
C ARG A 5 34.43 56.55 -4.35
N LEU A 6 35.29 55.56 -4.40
CA LEU A 6 35.18 54.42 -5.30
C LEU A 6 34.12 53.46 -4.74
N VAL A 7 33.06 53.19 -5.49
CA VAL A 7 32.06 52.19 -5.19
C VAL A 7 32.47 50.92 -5.91
N LEU A 8 32.91 49.91 -5.14
CA LEU A 8 33.12 48.55 -5.66
C LEU A 8 31.75 47.84 -5.75
N LEU A 9 31.28 47.64 -6.97
CA LEU A 9 30.17 46.69 -7.22
C LEU A 9 30.69 45.26 -7.14
N GLY A 10 30.32 44.56 -6.07
CA GLY A 10 30.57 43.15 -5.95
C GLY A 10 29.64 42.34 -6.89
N LEU A 11 30.22 41.63 -7.85
CA LEU A 11 29.50 40.62 -8.63
C LEU A 11 29.16 39.43 -7.73
N VAL A 12 27.88 39.21 -7.44
CA VAL A 12 27.38 38.00 -6.80
C VAL A 12 27.20 36.95 -7.92
N PRO A 13 27.88 35.79 -7.87
CA PRO A 13 27.66 34.77 -8.86
C PRO A 13 26.24 34.16 -8.62
N VAL A 14 25.38 34.35 -9.61
CA VAL A 14 24.10 33.61 -9.68
C VAL A 14 24.45 32.14 -9.97
N LEU A 15 24.46 31.31 -8.94
CA LEU A 15 24.46 29.87 -9.14
C LEU A 15 23.17 29.49 -9.88
N ALA A 16 23.30 29.21 -11.18
CA ALA A 16 22.23 28.59 -11.95
C ALA A 16 21.93 27.22 -11.31
N LEU A 17 20.79 27.11 -10.63
CA LEU A 17 20.21 25.81 -10.28
C LEU A 17 19.97 25.08 -11.60
N CYS A 18 20.85 24.13 -11.95
CA CYS A 18 20.53 23.15 -12.97
C CYS A 18 19.21 22.46 -12.57
N PRO A 19 18.17 22.49 -13.42
CA PRO A 19 17.02 21.67 -13.19
C PRO A 19 17.51 20.21 -13.15
N THR A 20 17.28 19.51 -12.05
CA THR A 20 17.51 18.08 -11.97
C THR A 20 16.69 17.46 -13.09
N ALA A 21 17.37 17.02 -14.15
CA ALA A 21 16.73 16.33 -15.26
C ALA A 21 15.94 15.15 -14.66
N ARG A 22 14.63 15.13 -14.92
CA ARG A 22 13.85 13.93 -14.61
C ARG A 22 14.48 12.78 -15.38
N PRO A 23 14.70 11.61 -14.77
CA PRO A 23 15.22 10.46 -15.49
C PRO A 23 14.40 10.23 -16.75
N ASP A 24 15.06 9.98 -17.87
CA ASP A 24 14.40 9.67 -19.15
C ASP A 24 13.56 8.40 -18.96
N GLU A 25 12.24 8.57 -18.86
CA GLU A 25 11.30 7.45 -18.69
C GLU A 25 10.79 7.00 -20.04
N LYS A 26 11.08 5.74 -20.38
CA LYS A 26 10.55 5.08 -21.59
C LYS A 26 9.22 4.40 -21.28
N VAL A 27 8.17 4.71 -22.05
CA VAL A 27 6.92 3.96 -22.02
C VAL A 27 7.14 2.61 -22.68
N LEU A 28 6.97 1.52 -21.93
CA LEU A 28 7.07 0.13 -22.41
C LEU A 28 5.73 -0.41 -22.86
N TYR A 29 4.64 0.05 -22.24
CA TYR A 29 3.30 -0.45 -22.49
C TYR A 29 2.26 0.59 -22.11
N GLU A 30 1.16 0.64 -22.88
CA GLU A 30 -0.03 1.43 -22.56
C GLU A 30 -1.26 0.72 -23.12
N LYS A 31 -2.28 0.56 -22.28
CA LYS A 31 -3.57 -0.04 -22.66
C LYS A 31 -4.69 0.52 -21.79
N LYS A 32 -5.82 0.83 -22.38
CA LYS A 32 -7.05 1.10 -21.67
C LYS A 32 -7.73 -0.23 -21.33
N SER A 33 -7.87 -0.52 -20.04
CA SER A 33 -8.68 -1.63 -19.53
C SER A 33 -10.10 -1.15 -19.19
N PRO A 34 -11.01 -2.04 -18.78
CA PRO A 34 -12.32 -1.63 -18.25
C PRO A 34 -12.24 -0.75 -16.97
N TYR A 35 -11.13 -0.80 -16.24
CA TYR A 35 -10.97 -0.16 -14.94
C TYR A 35 -10.05 1.05 -15.00
N ASN A 36 -8.95 0.99 -15.76
CA ASN A 36 -7.88 1.98 -15.74
C ASN A 36 -7.24 2.18 -17.12
N THR A 37 -6.42 3.23 -17.26
CA THR A 37 -5.43 3.32 -18.33
C THR A 37 -4.09 2.84 -17.80
N ILE A 38 -3.78 1.56 -18.05
CA ILE A 38 -2.55 0.92 -17.57
C ILE A 38 -1.37 1.44 -18.38
N VAL A 39 -0.38 2.01 -17.69
CA VAL A 39 0.87 2.48 -18.30
C VAL A 39 2.05 1.87 -17.57
N VAL A 40 2.98 1.27 -18.31
CA VAL A 40 4.27 0.79 -17.78
C VAL A 40 5.38 1.66 -18.32
N LYS A 41 6.17 2.23 -17.43
CA LYS A 41 7.38 3.01 -17.77
C LYS A 41 8.62 2.34 -17.17
N GLU A 42 9.77 2.58 -17.79
CA GLU A 42 11.08 2.17 -17.25
C GLU A 42 12.00 3.39 -17.24
N ASP A 43 12.68 3.62 -16.13
CA ASP A 43 13.68 4.68 -15.99
C ASP A 43 15.10 4.17 -16.33
N ASP A 44 16.08 5.08 -16.34
CA ASP A 44 17.48 4.81 -16.62
C ASP A 44 18.17 3.87 -15.59
N ARG A 45 17.57 3.69 -14.40
CA ARG A 45 18.01 2.74 -13.36
C ARG A 45 17.43 1.35 -13.56
N GLY A 46 16.57 1.15 -14.56
CA GLY A 46 15.83 -0.08 -14.82
C GLY A 46 14.69 -0.33 -13.84
N LEU A 47 14.18 0.73 -13.20
CA LEU A 47 12.98 0.65 -12.38
C LEU A 47 11.76 0.74 -13.26
N ARG A 48 10.86 -0.23 -13.14
CA ARG A 48 9.57 -0.26 -13.84
C ARG A 48 8.47 0.27 -12.94
N THR A 49 7.77 1.26 -13.45
CA THR A 49 6.65 1.93 -12.77
C THR A 49 5.34 1.58 -13.44
N LEU A 50 4.37 1.12 -12.64
CA LEU A 50 2.97 0.98 -13.04
C LEU A 50 2.20 2.25 -12.69
N LEU A 51 1.42 2.74 -13.64
CA LEU A 51 0.50 3.87 -13.47
C LEU A 51 -0.89 3.45 -13.97
N PHE A 52 -1.94 4.02 -13.39
CA PHE A 52 -3.32 3.86 -13.84
C PHE A 52 -3.84 5.04 -14.67
N GLU A 53 -2.95 6.01 -14.91
CA GLU A 53 -3.09 7.12 -15.85
C GLU A 53 -1.72 7.53 -16.35
N ARG A 54 -1.63 8.11 -17.55
CA ARG A 54 -0.35 8.47 -18.18
C ARG A 54 0.55 9.35 -17.31
N ASN A 55 -0.05 10.26 -16.54
CA ASN A 55 0.62 11.18 -15.63
C ASN A 55 0.11 11.05 -14.18
N GLY A 56 -0.47 9.91 -13.84
CA GLY A 56 -1.04 9.62 -12.53
C GLY A 56 -0.02 9.26 -11.45
N VAL A 57 -0.54 8.88 -10.31
CA VAL A 57 0.25 8.42 -9.16
C VAL A 57 0.86 7.05 -9.47
N ARG A 58 2.09 6.84 -8.99
CA ARG A 58 2.77 5.54 -9.10
C ARG A 58 2.05 4.50 -8.25
N GLN A 59 1.49 3.49 -8.91
CA GLN A 59 0.79 2.37 -8.24
C GLN A 59 1.78 1.30 -7.74
N SER A 60 2.80 1.00 -8.55
CA SER A 60 3.89 0.11 -8.17
C SER A 60 5.19 0.57 -8.81
N VAL A 61 6.30 0.30 -8.13
CA VAL A 61 7.65 0.45 -8.70
C VAL A 61 8.45 -0.80 -8.37
N VAL A 62 8.96 -1.47 -9.40
CA VAL A 62 9.66 -2.75 -9.28
C VAL A 62 11.00 -2.69 -9.98
N LYS A 63 12.03 -3.21 -9.34
CA LYS A 63 13.29 -3.59 -9.98
C LYS A 63 13.21 -5.06 -10.36
N VAL A 64 13.02 -5.33 -11.65
CA VAL A 64 12.82 -6.71 -12.12
C VAL A 64 14.02 -7.59 -11.75
N GLY A 65 13.75 -8.75 -11.14
CA GLY A 65 14.77 -9.66 -10.64
C GLY A 65 15.31 -9.32 -9.25
N ASP A 66 14.86 -8.22 -8.63
CA ASP A 66 15.25 -7.82 -7.27
C ASP A 66 14.02 -7.59 -6.38
N PRO A 67 13.40 -8.65 -5.85
CA PRO A 67 12.21 -8.55 -5.02
C PRO A 67 12.44 -7.84 -3.67
N ASP A 68 13.69 -7.62 -3.25
CA ASP A 68 14.01 -6.85 -2.04
C ASP A 68 14.00 -5.33 -2.28
N HIS A 69 13.88 -4.90 -3.53
CA HIS A 69 13.79 -3.49 -3.85
C HIS A 69 12.37 -2.98 -3.67
N LEU A 70 12.10 -2.39 -2.52
CA LEU A 70 10.82 -1.77 -2.18
C LEU A 70 10.96 -0.24 -2.32
N GLU A 71 10.72 0.30 -3.51
CA GLU A 71 10.92 1.72 -3.83
C GLU A 71 9.90 2.62 -3.12
N LEU A 72 8.63 2.23 -3.10
CA LEU A 72 7.57 3.03 -2.47
C LEU A 72 7.61 2.84 -0.95
N PRO A 73 7.73 3.91 -0.14
CA PRO A 73 7.92 3.78 1.31
C PRO A 73 6.81 3.02 2.03
N TYR A 74 5.57 3.15 1.56
CA TYR A 74 4.43 2.49 2.18
C TYR A 74 4.52 0.97 2.14
N THR A 75 5.10 0.38 1.07
CA THR A 75 5.23 -1.07 0.95
C THR A 75 6.08 -1.65 2.08
N ARG A 76 7.16 -0.96 2.45
CA ARG A 76 7.99 -1.35 3.61
C ARG A 76 7.22 -1.24 4.92
N THR A 77 6.45 -0.16 5.09
CA THR A 77 5.67 0.05 6.31
C THR A 77 4.54 -0.97 6.46
N MET A 78 3.92 -1.43 5.36
CA MET A 78 2.92 -2.50 5.42
C MET A 78 3.49 -3.81 5.99
N LEU A 79 4.76 -4.10 5.76
CA LEU A 79 5.39 -5.34 6.23
C LEU A 79 5.56 -5.41 7.76
N VAL A 80 5.37 -4.31 8.51
CA VAL A 80 5.43 -4.34 9.97
C VAL A 80 4.36 -5.24 10.59
N GLY A 81 3.26 -5.52 9.87
CA GLY A 81 2.24 -6.49 10.26
C GLY A 81 2.78 -7.92 10.45
N LEU A 82 3.87 -8.28 9.75
CA LEU A 82 4.56 -9.55 9.88
C LEU A 82 5.04 -9.82 11.32
N ALA A 83 5.34 -8.77 12.08
CA ALA A 83 5.81 -8.90 13.46
C ALA A 83 4.69 -9.23 14.47
N LEU A 84 3.44 -9.28 14.02
CA LEU A 84 2.27 -9.58 14.84
C LEU A 84 1.77 -11.02 14.69
N VAL A 85 2.37 -11.78 13.75
CA VAL A 85 2.06 -13.18 13.49
C VAL A 85 3.38 -13.98 13.48
N GLU A 86 3.51 -14.99 14.32
CA GLU A 86 4.80 -15.71 14.46
C GLU A 86 5.18 -16.53 13.24
N GLN A 87 4.28 -17.31 12.69
CA GLN A 87 4.52 -18.22 11.57
C GLN A 87 3.32 -18.20 10.61
N PRO A 88 3.19 -17.16 9.79
CA PRO A 88 2.07 -17.07 8.87
C PRO A 88 2.12 -18.21 7.85
N LYS A 89 1.02 -18.96 7.72
CA LYS A 89 0.85 -20.06 6.77
C LYS A 89 0.16 -19.61 5.50
N ARG A 90 -0.75 -18.62 5.62
CA ARG A 90 -1.48 -18.06 4.49
C ARG A 90 -1.56 -16.55 4.59
N MET A 91 -1.22 -15.87 3.49
CA MET A 91 -1.31 -14.41 3.36
C MET A 91 -2.14 -14.06 2.13
N LEU A 92 -2.95 -13.02 2.23
CA LEU A 92 -3.73 -12.47 1.13
C LEU A 92 -3.31 -11.03 0.87
N ILE A 93 -3.15 -10.67 -0.40
CA ILE A 93 -2.97 -9.29 -0.84
C ILE A 93 -4.16 -8.92 -1.73
N VAL A 94 -4.96 -7.94 -1.32
CA VAL A 94 -6.03 -7.35 -2.15
C VAL A 94 -5.45 -6.15 -2.85
N GLY A 95 -5.29 -6.25 -4.17
CA GLY A 95 -4.52 -5.36 -5.03
C GLY A 95 -3.15 -5.94 -5.37
N LEU A 96 -2.96 -6.39 -6.62
CA LEU A 96 -1.69 -6.96 -7.09
C LEU A 96 -0.71 -5.86 -7.52
N GLY A 97 -1.18 -4.92 -8.32
CA GLY A 97 -0.34 -3.94 -8.97
C GLY A 97 0.80 -4.58 -9.77
N GLY A 98 2.05 -4.16 -9.55
CA GLY A 98 3.24 -4.77 -10.14
C GLY A 98 3.75 -6.01 -9.38
N GLY A 99 3.04 -6.48 -8.38
CA GLY A 99 3.42 -7.66 -7.60
C GLY A 99 4.57 -7.41 -6.61
N THR A 100 4.82 -6.17 -6.19
CA THR A 100 5.94 -5.83 -5.29
C THR A 100 5.86 -6.56 -3.95
N ILE A 101 4.73 -6.44 -3.25
CA ILE A 101 4.53 -7.06 -1.94
C ILE A 101 4.51 -8.59 -2.03
N PRO A 102 3.71 -9.24 -2.91
CA PRO A 102 3.68 -10.69 -2.96
C PRO A 102 5.02 -11.31 -3.37
N GLN A 103 5.80 -10.70 -4.28
CA GLN A 103 7.14 -11.19 -4.65
C GLN A 103 8.14 -11.10 -3.48
N PHE A 104 8.10 -10.00 -2.69
CA PHE A 104 8.90 -9.87 -1.48
C PHE A 104 8.54 -10.95 -0.45
N LEU A 105 7.25 -11.12 -0.19
CA LEU A 105 6.75 -12.13 0.76
C LEU A 105 7.13 -13.54 0.31
N TYR A 106 6.95 -13.88 -0.94
CA TYR A 106 7.32 -15.17 -1.50
C TYR A 106 8.79 -15.51 -1.30
N LYS A 107 9.69 -14.55 -1.53
CA LYS A 107 11.13 -14.73 -1.31
C LYS A 107 11.45 -15.04 0.15
N HIS A 108 10.84 -14.32 1.09
CA HIS A 108 11.19 -14.40 2.51
C HIS A 108 10.35 -15.40 3.32
N TYR A 109 9.24 -15.87 2.75
CA TYR A 109 8.31 -16.84 3.36
C TYR A 109 7.98 -17.97 2.38
N PRO A 110 8.98 -18.76 1.93
CA PRO A 110 8.80 -19.73 0.83
C PRO A 110 7.88 -20.92 1.19
N LYS A 111 7.49 -21.07 2.46
CA LYS A 111 6.58 -22.11 2.93
C LYS A 111 5.15 -21.59 3.16
N THR A 112 4.91 -20.31 2.92
CA THR A 112 3.63 -19.65 3.13
C THR A 112 2.87 -19.60 1.80
N THR A 113 1.61 -19.96 1.81
CA THR A 113 0.73 -19.75 0.65
C THR A 113 0.40 -18.25 0.58
N ILE A 114 0.64 -17.65 -0.57
CA ILE A 114 0.42 -16.23 -0.83
C ILE A 114 -0.56 -16.11 -1.99
N ASP A 115 -1.73 -15.59 -1.71
CA ASP A 115 -2.74 -15.26 -2.69
C ASP A 115 -2.74 -13.75 -2.93
N ALA A 116 -2.73 -13.31 -4.19
CA ALA A 116 -2.94 -11.92 -4.56
C ALA A 116 -4.17 -11.83 -5.47
N VAL A 117 -5.08 -10.92 -5.21
CA VAL A 117 -6.29 -10.73 -6.00
C VAL A 117 -6.33 -9.32 -6.60
N ASP A 118 -6.62 -9.23 -7.88
CA ASP A 118 -6.83 -7.97 -8.58
C ASP A 118 -8.07 -8.08 -9.48
N ILE A 119 -8.85 -7.01 -9.53
CA ILE A 119 -10.07 -6.98 -10.34
C ILE A 119 -9.76 -6.89 -11.84
N ASP A 120 -8.60 -6.33 -12.19
CA ASP A 120 -8.23 -6.05 -13.56
C ASP A 120 -7.33 -7.16 -14.14
N PRO A 121 -7.81 -8.00 -15.06
CA PRO A 121 -7.01 -9.04 -15.71
C PRO A 121 -5.78 -8.47 -16.43
N ASP A 122 -5.87 -7.24 -16.93
CA ASP A 122 -4.76 -6.60 -17.61
C ASP A 122 -3.66 -6.19 -16.64
N VAL A 123 -3.96 -5.87 -15.37
CA VAL A 123 -2.97 -5.65 -14.31
C VAL A 123 -2.22 -6.94 -14.02
N VAL A 124 -2.93 -8.07 -13.89
CA VAL A 124 -2.30 -9.39 -13.66
C VAL A 124 -1.38 -9.77 -14.83
N ASP A 125 -1.84 -9.57 -16.06
CA ASP A 125 -1.04 -9.80 -17.27
C ASP A 125 0.22 -8.94 -17.31
N VAL A 126 0.09 -7.67 -16.99
CA VAL A 126 1.20 -6.69 -16.98
C VAL A 126 2.21 -7.03 -15.85
N ALA A 127 1.74 -7.44 -14.67
CA ALA A 127 2.61 -7.91 -13.58
C ALA A 127 3.50 -9.07 -14.06
N LYS A 128 2.92 -10.04 -14.76
CA LYS A 128 3.65 -11.18 -15.32
C LYS A 128 4.62 -10.79 -16.44
N LYS A 129 4.17 -9.95 -17.37
CA LYS A 129 4.96 -9.61 -18.59
C LYS A 129 6.08 -8.61 -18.31
N PHE A 130 5.83 -7.63 -17.47
CA PHE A 130 6.75 -6.49 -17.29
C PHE A 130 7.40 -6.41 -15.92
N PHE A 131 6.79 -6.96 -14.87
CA PHE A 131 7.28 -6.80 -13.50
C PHE A 131 7.91 -8.07 -12.92
N GLY A 132 8.03 -9.13 -13.73
CA GLY A 132 8.69 -10.38 -13.32
C GLY A 132 7.89 -11.21 -12.32
N PHE A 133 6.61 -10.89 -12.11
CA PHE A 133 5.73 -11.70 -11.28
C PHE A 133 5.54 -13.10 -11.88
N ARG A 134 5.72 -14.12 -11.06
CA ARG A 134 5.55 -15.52 -11.48
C ARG A 134 4.79 -16.30 -10.42
N GLU A 135 3.80 -17.04 -10.87
CA GLU A 135 3.06 -17.96 -10.01
C GLU A 135 3.79 -19.30 -9.90
N ASP A 136 3.57 -19.97 -8.77
CA ASP A 136 3.98 -21.35 -8.57
C ASP A 136 3.00 -22.07 -7.60
N ALA A 137 3.48 -23.12 -6.91
CA ALA A 137 2.65 -23.89 -5.98
C ALA A 137 2.21 -23.13 -4.72
N THR A 138 2.86 -22.00 -4.40
CA THR A 138 2.63 -21.22 -3.16
C THR A 138 2.36 -19.74 -3.41
N LEU A 139 2.53 -19.25 -4.62
CA LEU A 139 2.24 -17.87 -5.01
C LEU A 139 1.24 -17.84 -6.16
N HIS A 140 0.06 -17.29 -5.92
CA HIS A 140 -1.04 -17.28 -6.87
C HIS A 140 -1.55 -15.86 -7.12
N ALA A 141 -1.96 -15.59 -8.37
CA ALA A 141 -2.69 -14.38 -8.73
C ALA A 141 -4.11 -14.76 -9.20
N HIS A 142 -5.10 -14.11 -8.60
CA HIS A 142 -6.51 -14.33 -8.91
C HIS A 142 -7.09 -13.08 -9.58
N VAL A 143 -7.83 -13.26 -10.67
CA VAL A 143 -8.60 -12.19 -11.28
C VAL A 143 -10.01 -12.25 -10.73
N ASP A 144 -10.30 -11.40 -9.74
CA ASP A 144 -11.63 -11.31 -9.11
C ASP A 144 -11.78 -9.97 -8.37
N ASP A 145 -13.03 -9.59 -8.08
CA ASP A 145 -13.30 -8.51 -7.13
C ASP A 145 -12.83 -8.91 -5.72
N GLY A 146 -12.02 -8.04 -5.08
CA GLY A 146 -11.40 -8.35 -3.79
C GLY A 146 -12.40 -8.68 -2.68
N ARG A 147 -13.60 -8.06 -2.69
CA ARG A 147 -14.66 -8.36 -1.72
C ARG A 147 -15.26 -9.72 -1.99
N ARG A 148 -15.62 -10.01 -3.24
CA ARG A 148 -16.18 -11.31 -3.63
C ARG A 148 -15.20 -12.45 -3.33
N PHE A 149 -13.93 -12.23 -3.59
CA PHE A 149 -12.87 -13.20 -3.26
C PHE A 149 -12.83 -13.48 -1.77
N ILE A 150 -12.81 -12.44 -0.91
CA ILE A 150 -12.81 -12.59 0.56
C ILE A 150 -14.09 -13.27 1.06
N GLU A 151 -15.26 -12.87 0.57
CA GLU A 151 -16.55 -13.47 0.96
C GLU A 151 -16.66 -14.96 0.58
N SER A 152 -15.92 -15.41 -0.44
CA SER A 152 -15.87 -16.80 -0.87
C SER A 152 -14.80 -17.65 -0.17
N CYS A 153 -13.93 -17.04 0.67
CA CYS A 153 -12.85 -17.73 1.35
C CYS A 153 -13.34 -18.86 2.27
N ARG A 154 -12.75 -20.04 2.11
CA ARG A 154 -13.06 -21.20 2.96
C ARG A 154 -12.02 -21.45 4.06
N GLU A 155 -10.79 -21.06 3.79
CA GLU A 155 -9.67 -21.23 4.71
C GLU A 155 -9.15 -19.86 5.17
N PRO A 156 -8.95 -19.65 6.48
CA PRO A 156 -8.57 -18.35 7.00
C PRO A 156 -7.14 -17.95 6.60
N TYR A 157 -6.92 -16.65 6.54
CA TYR A 157 -5.61 -16.03 6.34
C TYR A 157 -5.04 -15.55 7.67
N ASP A 158 -3.73 -15.64 7.81
CA ASP A 158 -3.03 -15.12 8.98
C ASP A 158 -2.73 -13.61 8.84
N ILE A 159 -2.52 -13.16 7.60
CA ILE A 159 -2.34 -11.74 7.31
C ILE A 159 -3.12 -11.40 6.04
N ILE A 160 -3.93 -10.33 6.11
CA ILE A 160 -4.61 -9.77 4.94
C ILE A 160 -4.10 -8.36 4.72
N PHE A 161 -3.45 -8.14 3.58
CA PHE A 161 -3.03 -6.82 3.11
C PHE A 161 -4.13 -6.23 2.21
N LEU A 162 -4.65 -5.06 2.58
CA LEU A 162 -5.62 -4.30 1.79
C LEU A 162 -4.88 -3.14 1.12
N ASP A 163 -4.52 -3.33 -0.15
CA ASP A 163 -3.73 -2.39 -0.96
C ASP A 163 -4.38 -2.14 -2.33
N ALA A 164 -5.71 -2.17 -2.38
CA ALA A 164 -6.47 -1.95 -3.61
C ALA A 164 -6.78 -0.47 -3.81
N PHE A 165 -6.18 0.10 -4.85
CA PHE A 165 -6.43 1.47 -5.29
C PHE A 165 -6.92 1.49 -6.73
N GLY A 166 -7.87 2.40 -7.02
CA GLY A 166 -8.13 2.86 -8.37
C GLY A 166 -7.17 3.99 -8.77
N ALA A 167 -7.45 4.67 -9.87
CA ALA A 167 -6.63 5.81 -10.30
C ALA A 167 -6.57 6.94 -9.24
N GLU A 168 -7.66 7.18 -8.52
CA GLU A 168 -7.79 8.27 -7.56
C GLU A 168 -7.88 7.82 -6.10
N ASP A 169 -8.71 6.81 -5.80
CA ASP A 169 -9.07 6.42 -4.43
C ASP A 169 -9.26 4.89 -4.28
N ILE A 170 -9.41 4.45 -3.03
CA ILE A 170 -9.85 3.08 -2.71
C ILE A 170 -11.32 2.93 -3.16
N PRO A 171 -11.69 1.85 -3.88
CA PRO A 171 -13.06 1.57 -4.24
C PRO A 171 -13.97 1.54 -3.01
N TYR A 172 -15.08 2.30 -3.05
CA TYR A 172 -15.95 2.50 -1.87
C TYR A 172 -16.42 1.19 -1.23
N HIS A 173 -16.79 0.19 -2.05
CA HIS A 173 -17.26 -1.12 -1.57
C HIS A 173 -16.20 -1.93 -0.81
N LEU A 174 -14.91 -1.57 -0.93
CA LEU A 174 -13.79 -2.12 -0.16
C LEU A 174 -13.46 -1.29 1.10
N ALA A 175 -14.26 -0.27 1.42
CA ALA A 175 -14.08 0.56 2.60
C ALA A 175 -15.25 0.46 3.59
N THR A 176 -16.28 -0.32 3.29
CA THR A 176 -17.51 -0.41 4.09
C THR A 176 -17.39 -1.35 5.29
N GLN A 177 -18.25 -1.16 6.27
CA GLN A 177 -18.32 -2.02 7.45
C GLN A 177 -18.62 -3.49 7.08
N GLU A 178 -19.49 -3.69 6.10
CA GLU A 178 -19.85 -5.01 5.59
C GLU A 178 -18.63 -5.72 5.00
N PHE A 179 -17.85 -5.03 4.19
CA PHE A 179 -16.59 -5.56 3.67
C PHE A 179 -15.59 -5.88 4.79
N LEU A 180 -15.37 -4.96 5.73
CA LEU A 180 -14.43 -5.20 6.83
C LEU A 180 -14.89 -6.34 7.75
N LYS A 181 -16.21 -6.56 7.92
CA LYS A 181 -16.72 -7.75 8.62
C LYS A 181 -16.37 -9.05 7.86
N ALA A 182 -16.49 -9.07 6.54
CA ALA A 182 -16.06 -10.21 5.73
C ALA A 182 -14.53 -10.42 5.85
N VAL A 183 -13.74 -9.37 5.82
CA VAL A 183 -12.28 -9.43 6.06
C VAL A 183 -11.98 -10.03 7.45
N ARG A 184 -12.67 -9.58 8.50
CA ARG A 184 -12.51 -10.13 9.86
C ARG A 184 -12.86 -11.62 9.92
N GLN A 185 -13.90 -12.07 9.21
CA GLN A 185 -14.30 -13.48 9.15
C GLN A 185 -13.29 -14.35 8.39
N ALA A 186 -12.60 -13.77 7.39
CA ALA A 186 -11.56 -14.45 6.63
C ALA A 186 -10.21 -14.53 7.36
N LEU A 187 -10.07 -13.92 8.55
CA LEU A 187 -8.85 -14.00 9.35
C LEU A 187 -8.84 -15.23 10.26
N SER A 188 -7.66 -15.81 10.44
CA SER A 188 -7.39 -16.73 11.55
C SER A 188 -7.52 -16.00 12.91
N PRO A 189 -7.78 -16.69 14.02
CA PRO A 189 -7.94 -16.06 15.34
C PRO A 189 -6.76 -15.21 15.78
N GLY A 190 -5.54 -15.57 15.36
CA GLY A 190 -4.30 -14.82 15.60
C GLY A 190 -3.95 -13.83 14.52
N GLY A 191 -4.79 -13.68 13.50
CA GLY A 191 -4.50 -12.92 12.30
C GLY A 191 -4.49 -11.40 12.48
N VAL A 192 -4.05 -10.70 11.42
CA VAL A 192 -3.95 -9.24 11.36
C VAL A 192 -4.36 -8.73 9.99
N VAL A 193 -5.03 -7.57 9.95
CA VAL A 193 -5.27 -6.80 8.73
C VAL A 193 -4.27 -5.66 8.65
N VAL A 194 -3.71 -5.46 7.47
CA VAL A 194 -2.81 -4.35 7.14
C VAL A 194 -3.43 -3.56 6.00
N GLY A 195 -3.98 -2.39 6.29
CA GLY A 195 -4.66 -1.54 5.30
C GLY A 195 -3.80 -0.34 4.92
N ASN A 196 -3.61 -0.12 3.61
CA ASN A 196 -3.01 1.10 3.09
C ASN A 196 -4.11 2.12 2.78
N VAL A 197 -3.98 3.34 3.30
CA VAL A 197 -4.94 4.43 3.04
C VAL A 197 -4.20 5.74 2.83
N TRP A 198 -4.76 6.65 2.01
CA TRP A 198 -4.27 8.02 1.96
C TRP A 198 -4.60 8.77 3.25
N SER A 199 -3.71 9.65 3.67
CA SER A 199 -3.91 10.50 4.85
C SER A 199 -5.05 11.50 4.64
N ARG A 200 -5.49 12.12 5.73
CA ARG A 200 -6.58 13.11 5.76
C ARG A 200 -6.41 14.25 4.76
N SER A 201 -5.16 14.63 4.41
CA SER A 201 -4.89 15.69 3.43
C SER A 201 -5.26 15.31 2.00
N SER A 202 -5.28 14.01 1.68
CA SER A 202 -5.50 13.50 0.33
C SER A 202 -6.75 12.62 0.21
N ASN A 203 -7.33 12.19 1.35
CA ASN A 203 -8.52 11.35 1.39
C ASN A 203 -9.60 11.97 2.28
N PRO A 204 -10.66 12.54 1.71
CA PRO A 204 -11.78 13.12 2.47
C PRO A 204 -12.51 12.09 3.35
N LEU A 205 -12.43 10.80 3.01
CA LEU A 205 -13.05 9.71 3.75
C LEU A 205 -12.13 9.10 4.82
N TYR A 206 -10.93 9.64 5.03
CA TYR A 206 -9.95 9.08 5.96
C TYR A 206 -10.55 8.83 7.35
N ASP A 207 -11.18 9.84 7.97
CA ASP A 207 -11.79 9.71 9.29
C ASP A 207 -12.92 8.66 9.31
N SER A 208 -13.71 8.62 8.26
CA SER A 208 -14.78 7.62 8.10
C SER A 208 -14.22 6.22 7.95
N MET A 209 -13.14 6.05 7.18
CA MET A 209 -12.45 4.76 7.05
C MET A 209 -11.90 4.29 8.39
N VAL A 210 -11.19 5.15 9.13
CA VAL A 210 -10.68 4.80 10.47
C VAL A 210 -11.83 4.39 11.40
N ARG A 211 -12.93 5.16 11.43
CA ARG A 211 -14.11 4.81 12.22
C ARG A 211 -14.77 3.51 11.79
N THR A 212 -14.69 3.18 10.51
CA THR A 212 -15.22 1.91 10.00
C THR A 212 -14.35 0.74 10.49
N TYR A 213 -13.03 0.86 10.47
CA TYR A 213 -12.13 -0.13 11.09
C TYR A 213 -12.41 -0.30 12.58
N GLN A 214 -12.54 0.81 13.35
CA GLN A 214 -12.87 0.79 14.79
C GLN A 214 -14.20 0.11 15.09
N SER A 215 -15.17 0.19 14.19
CA SER A 215 -16.48 -0.44 14.35
C SER A 215 -16.47 -1.96 14.15
N VAL A 216 -15.39 -2.51 13.61
CA VAL A 216 -15.27 -3.93 13.25
C VAL A 216 -14.18 -4.65 14.03
N PHE A 217 -13.05 -4.00 14.26
CA PHE A 217 -11.88 -4.61 14.91
C PHE A 217 -11.76 -4.17 16.37
N ASP A 218 -11.23 -5.05 17.20
CA ASP A 218 -11.11 -4.82 18.64
C ASP A 218 -9.92 -3.92 19.00
N GLU A 219 -8.88 -3.90 18.15
CA GLU A 219 -7.71 -3.02 18.28
C GLU A 219 -7.34 -2.45 16.91
N LEU A 220 -6.96 -1.18 16.89
CA LEU A 220 -6.48 -0.49 15.70
C LEU A 220 -5.24 0.33 16.02
N TYR A 221 -4.21 0.18 15.22
CA TYR A 221 -2.99 0.99 15.25
C TYR A 221 -2.82 1.68 13.90
N ILE A 222 -2.34 2.91 13.94
CA ILE A 222 -2.08 3.71 12.73
C ILE A 222 -0.60 4.00 12.68
N LEU A 223 0.05 3.70 11.56
CA LEU A 223 1.43 4.06 11.34
C LEU A 223 1.53 5.14 10.27
N ASP A 224 2.28 6.19 10.60
CA ASP A 224 2.70 7.18 9.62
C ASP A 224 3.78 6.57 8.72
N VAL A 225 3.73 6.88 7.43
CA VAL A 225 4.75 6.47 6.46
C VAL A 225 5.72 7.63 6.25
N GLU A 226 7.00 7.38 6.48
CA GLU A 226 8.04 8.38 6.29
C GLU A 226 8.16 8.77 4.80
N GLY A 227 8.12 10.07 4.52
CA GLY A 227 8.26 10.60 3.17
C GLY A 227 7.08 10.33 2.23
N ALA A 228 5.92 9.86 2.75
CA ALA A 228 4.73 9.61 1.94
C ALA A 228 3.44 10.06 2.64
N GLY A 229 2.40 10.30 1.85
CA GLY A 229 1.07 10.66 2.36
C GLY A 229 0.21 9.48 2.81
N ASN A 230 0.76 8.27 2.79
CA ASN A 230 0.05 7.07 3.22
C ASN A 230 -0.02 6.94 4.74
N LYS A 231 -1.05 6.26 5.22
CA LYS A 231 -1.18 5.75 6.58
C LYS A 231 -1.41 4.26 6.51
N ILE A 232 -0.74 3.49 7.35
CA ILE A 232 -0.94 2.05 7.44
C ILE A 232 -1.79 1.76 8.67
N LEU A 233 -2.94 1.15 8.44
CA LEU A 233 -3.88 0.73 9.46
C LEU A 233 -3.60 -0.74 9.80
N ILE A 234 -3.27 -1.01 11.07
CA ILE A 234 -3.06 -2.37 11.57
C ILE A 234 -4.23 -2.71 12.48
N ALA A 235 -5.08 -3.63 12.05
CA ALA A 235 -6.29 -3.98 12.77
C ALA A 235 -6.27 -5.44 13.26
N LEU A 236 -6.64 -5.63 14.52
CA LEU A 236 -6.67 -6.94 15.16
C LEU A 236 -8.11 -7.35 15.50
N PRO A 237 -8.51 -8.61 15.20
CA PRO A 237 -9.82 -9.13 15.55
C PRO A 237 -9.93 -9.53 17.04
N ARG A 238 -8.98 -9.13 17.87
CA ARG A 238 -8.85 -9.48 19.28
C ARG A 238 -8.37 -8.30 20.11
N LYS A 239 -8.77 -8.25 21.38
CA LYS A 239 -8.25 -7.28 22.36
C LYS A 239 -6.82 -7.67 22.76
N GLN A 240 -5.86 -6.99 22.18
CA GLN A 240 -4.45 -7.20 22.46
C GLN A 240 -3.69 -5.87 22.37
N ARG A 241 -3.49 -5.24 23.53
CA ARG A 241 -2.69 -4.01 23.55
C ARG A 241 -1.24 -4.31 23.21
N ILE A 242 -0.74 -3.71 22.16
CA ILE A 242 0.64 -3.86 21.69
C ILE A 242 1.44 -2.64 22.15
N GLN A 243 2.52 -2.88 22.90
CA GLN A 243 3.45 -1.82 23.24
C GLN A 243 4.37 -1.54 22.04
N ARG A 244 4.60 -0.25 21.78
CA ARG A 244 5.48 0.18 20.67
C ARG A 244 6.88 -0.44 20.76
N SER A 245 7.46 -0.52 21.96
CA SER A 245 8.77 -1.13 22.22
C SER A 245 8.81 -2.59 21.80
N ASP A 246 7.81 -3.37 22.21
CA ASP A 246 7.77 -4.81 21.99
C ASP A 246 7.54 -5.13 20.51
N TRP A 247 6.65 -4.37 19.87
CA TRP A 247 6.42 -4.50 18.42
C TRP A 247 7.67 -4.12 17.64
N GLY A 248 8.27 -2.96 17.95
CA GLY A 248 9.51 -2.52 17.33
C GLY A 248 10.64 -3.55 17.47
N GLN A 249 10.79 -4.15 18.66
CA GLN A 249 11.81 -5.17 18.90
C GLN A 249 11.56 -6.44 18.08
N ARG A 250 10.31 -6.95 18.03
CA ARG A 250 9.95 -8.11 17.19
C ARG A 250 10.18 -7.81 15.70
N ALA A 251 9.77 -6.65 15.24
CA ALA A 251 9.94 -6.21 13.86
C ALA A 251 11.44 -6.14 13.47
N ARG A 252 12.29 -5.62 14.35
CA ARG A 252 13.75 -5.57 14.18
C ARG A 252 14.36 -6.97 14.10
N THR A 253 13.93 -7.86 14.98
CA THR A 253 14.39 -9.25 14.97
C THR A 253 14.07 -9.92 13.63
N ILE A 254 12.85 -9.80 13.14
CA ILE A 254 12.44 -10.37 11.83
C ILE A 254 13.28 -9.79 10.69
N SER A 255 13.47 -8.46 10.66
CA SER A 255 14.28 -7.81 9.62
C SER A 255 15.71 -8.36 9.60
N LYS A 256 16.31 -8.55 10.77
CA LYS A 256 17.65 -9.14 10.91
C LYS A 256 17.68 -10.59 10.47
N ASP A 257 16.79 -11.43 10.98
CA ASP A 257 16.79 -12.87 10.75
C ASP A 257 16.48 -13.23 9.29
N LYS A 258 15.67 -12.41 8.64
CA LYS A 258 15.32 -12.58 7.22
C LYS A 258 16.18 -11.74 6.26
N HIS A 259 17.17 -11.03 6.79
CA HIS A 259 18.09 -10.20 6.01
C HIS A 259 17.39 -9.14 5.14
N PHE A 260 16.37 -8.48 5.68
CA PHE A 260 15.73 -7.36 5.00
C PHE A 260 16.71 -6.20 4.82
N ARG A 261 16.63 -5.48 3.71
CA ARG A 261 17.48 -4.31 3.43
C ARG A 261 17.05 -3.05 4.21
N PHE A 262 16.07 -3.18 5.10
CA PHE A 262 15.54 -2.12 5.96
C PHE A 262 15.15 -2.71 7.32
N ASP A 263 15.07 -1.85 8.33
CA ASP A 263 14.67 -2.24 9.68
C ASP A 263 13.18 -1.90 9.92
N MET A 264 12.33 -2.91 10.00
CA MET A 264 10.91 -2.72 10.32
C MET A 264 10.70 -2.13 11.71
N GLY A 265 11.63 -2.34 12.65
CA GLY A 265 11.58 -1.77 14.00
C GLY A 265 11.71 -0.24 13.99
N ASP A 266 12.49 0.30 13.05
CA ASP A 266 12.59 1.75 12.87
C ASP A 266 11.30 2.31 12.27
N LEU A 267 10.67 1.60 11.34
CA LEU A 267 9.37 1.98 10.77
C LEU A 267 8.27 2.00 11.84
N VAL A 268 8.23 1.00 12.73
CA VAL A 268 7.32 1.00 13.90
C VAL A 268 7.65 2.18 14.82
N THR A 269 8.93 2.40 15.10
CA THR A 269 9.37 3.48 16.00
C THR A 269 9.01 4.85 15.47
N TYR A 270 9.15 5.07 14.15
CA TYR A 270 8.78 6.32 13.49
C TYR A 270 7.26 6.50 13.44
N GLY A 271 6.55 5.50 12.90
CA GLY A 271 5.17 5.64 12.44
C GLY A 271 4.10 5.43 13.52
N PHE A 272 4.41 4.70 14.58
CA PHE A 272 3.41 4.25 15.54
C PHE A 272 2.59 5.38 16.15
N ARG A 273 1.27 5.32 15.97
CA ARG A 273 0.28 6.15 16.64
C ARG A 273 -0.78 5.24 17.25
N HIS A 274 -1.02 5.37 18.53
CA HIS A 274 -2.11 4.67 19.19
C HIS A 274 -3.37 5.53 19.13
N GLU A 275 -4.48 4.96 18.67
CA GLU A 275 -5.68 5.73 18.34
C GLU A 275 -6.40 6.34 19.53
N GLU A 276 -6.24 5.82 20.76
CA GLU A 276 -6.89 6.35 21.97
C GLU A 276 -6.72 7.87 22.14
N LYS A 277 -5.68 8.44 21.53
CA LYS A 277 -5.36 9.86 21.60
C LYS A 277 -5.81 10.66 20.37
N MET A 278 -6.42 10.00 19.38
CA MET A 278 -6.80 10.62 18.12
C MET A 278 -8.33 10.72 18.00
N GLN A 279 -8.81 11.92 17.65
CA GLN A 279 -10.24 12.13 17.38
C GLN A 279 -10.52 12.01 15.89
N PHE A 280 -11.49 11.17 15.55
CA PHE A 280 -11.97 10.97 14.19
C PHE A 280 -13.45 11.37 14.10
N HIS A 281 -13.78 12.27 13.16
CA HIS A 281 -15.11 12.88 13.04
C HIS A 281 -15.96 12.29 11.92
N GLY A 282 -15.47 11.29 11.21
CA GLY A 282 -16.20 10.63 10.12
C GLY A 282 -17.34 9.73 10.60
N SER A 283 -18.22 9.36 9.68
CA SER A 283 -19.27 8.34 9.88
C SER A 283 -18.74 6.97 9.47
N VAL A 284 -19.25 5.91 10.11
CA VAL A 284 -19.03 4.53 9.63
C VAL A 284 -19.56 4.40 8.20
N LEU A 285 -18.72 3.91 7.29
CA LEU A 285 -19.10 3.65 5.91
C LEU A 285 -19.89 2.35 5.83
N THR A 286 -21.00 2.34 5.10
CA THR A 286 -21.86 1.16 4.92
C THR A 286 -22.32 1.06 3.48
N ASP A 287 -22.68 -0.14 3.03
CA ASP A 287 -23.17 -0.39 1.67
C ASP A 287 -24.44 0.42 1.33
N LYS A 288 -25.25 0.78 2.34
CA LYS A 288 -26.48 1.55 2.16
C LYS A 288 -26.29 3.05 1.87
N LYS A 289 -25.07 3.57 2.03
CA LYS A 289 -24.75 4.99 1.80
C LYS A 289 -24.13 5.26 0.42
N THR A 290 -24.50 4.50 -0.61
CA THR A 290 -24.05 4.72 -1.99
C THR A 290 -24.73 5.90 -2.71
N ALA A 291 -25.53 6.70 -2.05
CA ALA A 291 -26.15 7.90 -2.66
C ALA A 291 -25.41 9.16 -2.21
N THR A 292 -24.82 9.83 -3.17
CA THR A 292 -24.28 11.20 -3.22
C THR A 292 -22.76 11.36 -3.16
N ARG A 293 -22.08 11.03 -4.27
CA ARG A 293 -21.02 11.87 -4.83
C ARG A 293 -21.42 12.26 -6.25
N PRO A 294 -21.58 13.55 -6.60
CA PRO A 294 -21.68 13.96 -7.99
C PRO A 294 -20.32 13.70 -8.67
N GLY A 295 -20.29 12.82 -9.67
CA GLY A 295 -19.17 12.70 -10.60
C GLY A 295 -18.36 11.39 -10.60
N THR A 296 -18.68 10.39 -9.78
CA THR A 296 -18.05 9.06 -9.93
C THR A 296 -18.98 8.17 -10.76
N PRO A 297 -18.53 7.56 -11.87
CA PRO A 297 -19.34 6.58 -12.57
C PRO A 297 -19.59 5.37 -11.67
N ASP A 298 -20.86 4.96 -11.57
CA ASP A 298 -21.24 3.72 -10.91
C ASP A 298 -20.47 2.56 -11.56
N ILE A 299 -19.58 1.92 -10.80
CA ILE A 299 -19.01 0.65 -11.22
C ILE A 299 -20.13 -0.38 -11.09
N VAL A 300 -20.84 -0.60 -12.17
CA VAL A 300 -21.81 -1.69 -12.29
C VAL A 300 -21.00 -2.98 -12.29
N VAL A 301 -20.98 -3.68 -11.17
CA VAL A 301 -20.49 -5.06 -11.12
C VAL A 301 -21.48 -5.91 -11.91
N PRO A 302 -21.09 -6.57 -13.01
CA PRO A 302 -21.97 -7.49 -13.71
C PRO A 302 -22.39 -8.63 -12.76
N LYS A 303 -23.71 -8.95 -12.77
CA LYS A 303 -24.27 -10.07 -12.02
C LYS A 303 -23.75 -11.41 -12.49
#